data_5d94c571d15b83d608e8fd5424937a39
#
_entry.id   5d94c571d15b83d608e8fd5424937a39
#
_cell.length_a   1.000
_cell.length_b   1.000
_cell.length_c   1.000
_cell.angle_alpha   90.00
_cell.angle_beta   90.00
_cell.angle_gamma   90.00
#
_symmetry.space_group_name_H-M   'P 1'
#
loop_
_entity.id
_entity.type
_entity.pdbx_description
1 polymer ?
#
loop_
_entity_poly.entity_id
_entity_poly.type
_entity_poly.pdbx_seq_one_letter_code
_entity_poly.pdbx_strand_id
1 'polypeptide(L)'
;MIHVIDVQSRATIQDLGRFGLRRFGISHCGAMDKLALRAGNILLGNAEGSPAIEVPLGGITLQFHQDMNFCITGAFYEMTLDDKPVFAYWRYQARAGQVLKMVRAKIGMYGYLCVQGGFILPQELNSCSTDLRAQIGGIEGRCLQVGDQLQTVNDPILRSEIGIAPIPLKHTIHALPSSEYQAFKRKSQYYWWRSKWTLQSSSDRMGYRFQGQKLELKQPLEMLSHAIQFGSVQVPPSGQPIILMADAQTTGGYPKIANVIDADLGALAQVRLGSTIQFEAVSLEQAAKLRRKNEIYLDQIRRIVDEKN
;
A
#
# COMPACT_ATOMS: atom_id res chain seq x y z
N MET A 1 4.46 -13.35 20.03
CA MET A 1 3.64 -12.19 20.44
C MET A 1 4.47 -10.91 20.33
N ILE A 2 3.89 -9.84 19.81
CA ILE A 2 4.50 -8.50 19.71
C ILE A 2 3.65 -7.51 20.50
N HIS A 3 4.29 -6.65 21.26
CA HIS A 3 3.65 -5.63 22.09
C HIS A 3 3.92 -4.23 21.51
N VAL A 4 2.89 -3.41 21.36
CA VAL A 4 3.00 -2.02 20.91
C VAL A 4 3.36 -1.14 22.11
N ILE A 5 4.61 -0.65 22.15
CA ILE A 5 5.12 0.18 23.26
C ILE A 5 4.80 1.66 23.03
N ASP A 6 4.97 2.12 21.79
CA ASP A 6 4.66 3.50 21.37
C ASP A 6 4.13 3.49 19.93
N VAL A 7 3.16 4.35 19.65
CA VAL A 7 2.62 4.53 18.32
C VAL A 7 2.09 5.96 18.14
N GLN A 8 2.71 6.71 17.24
CA GLN A 8 2.34 8.07 16.85
C GLN A 8 1.75 8.11 15.44
N SER A 9 1.95 7.04 14.67
CA SER A 9 1.42 6.89 13.33
C SER A 9 0.02 6.26 13.34
N ARG A 10 -0.66 6.34 12.20
CA ARG A 10 -1.92 5.61 11.96
C ARG A 10 -1.65 4.18 11.48
N ALA A 11 -0.80 3.46 12.22
CA ALA A 11 -0.49 2.06 11.88
C ALA A 11 -1.74 1.18 12.00
N THR A 12 -1.92 0.27 11.03
CA THR A 12 -3.06 -0.66 10.95
C THR A 12 -2.61 -2.03 10.50
N ILE A 13 -3.42 -3.04 10.77
CA ILE A 13 -3.23 -4.37 10.17
C ILE A 13 -3.79 -4.35 8.77
N GLN A 14 -3.00 -4.82 7.79
CA GLN A 14 -3.44 -4.95 6.40
C GLN A 14 -2.97 -6.27 5.81
N ASP A 15 -3.85 -6.87 5.01
CA ASP A 15 -3.58 -8.00 4.11
C ASP A 15 -3.82 -7.58 2.65
N LEU A 16 -4.21 -8.47 1.76
CA LEU A 16 -4.52 -8.12 0.36
C LEU A 16 -5.92 -7.49 0.19
N GLY A 17 -6.72 -7.46 1.24
CA GLY A 17 -8.07 -6.85 1.28
C GLY A 17 -9.23 -7.81 0.99
N ARG A 18 -10.45 -7.27 1.02
CA ARG A 18 -11.73 -7.99 0.86
C ARG A 18 -12.15 -8.06 -0.59
N PHE A 19 -12.15 -9.25 -1.17
CA PHE A 19 -12.54 -9.45 -2.56
C PHE A 19 -14.01 -9.84 -2.72
N GLY A 20 -14.62 -9.46 -3.84
CA GLY A 20 -15.96 -9.89 -4.25
C GLY A 20 -17.13 -9.19 -3.55
N LEU A 21 -16.88 -8.27 -2.60
CA LEU A 21 -17.90 -7.67 -1.74
C LEU A 21 -18.30 -6.24 -2.14
N ARG A 22 -17.63 -5.63 -3.13
CA ARG A 22 -17.90 -4.24 -3.56
C ARG A 22 -19.35 -4.01 -4.00
N ARG A 23 -20.03 -5.02 -4.57
CA ARG A 23 -21.46 -4.98 -4.94
C ARG A 23 -22.38 -4.74 -3.73
N PHE A 24 -21.92 -5.01 -2.52
CA PHE A 24 -22.65 -4.77 -1.27
C PHE A 24 -22.24 -3.46 -0.59
N GLY A 25 -21.43 -2.60 -1.25
CA GLY A 25 -20.96 -1.34 -0.69
C GLY A 25 -19.73 -1.48 0.22
N ILE A 26 -19.17 -2.68 0.37
CA ILE A 26 -18.03 -2.95 1.23
C ILE A 26 -16.74 -2.60 0.49
N SER A 27 -15.92 -1.72 1.09
CA SER A 27 -14.63 -1.31 0.56
C SER A 27 -13.66 -2.49 0.50
N HIS A 28 -12.77 -2.46 -0.50
CA HIS A 28 -11.77 -3.51 -0.65
C HIS A 28 -10.73 -3.48 0.46
N CYS A 29 -10.32 -2.29 0.90
CA CYS A 29 -9.22 -2.07 1.85
C CYS A 29 -7.92 -2.80 1.43
N GLY A 30 -7.17 -3.30 2.40
CA GLY A 30 -5.90 -3.98 2.14
C GLY A 30 -4.73 -3.02 2.04
N ALA A 31 -3.55 -3.58 1.83
CA ALA A 31 -2.32 -2.84 1.72
C ALA A 31 -2.37 -1.77 0.61
N MET A 32 -1.86 -0.58 0.90
CA MET A 32 -1.67 0.50 -0.07
C MET A 32 -0.64 0.09 -1.14
N ASP A 33 0.42 -0.62 -0.74
CA ASP A 33 1.44 -1.20 -1.62
C ASP A 33 1.43 -2.73 -1.47
N LYS A 34 0.55 -3.37 -2.25
CA LYS A 34 0.39 -4.84 -2.23
C LYS A 34 1.65 -5.58 -2.66
N LEU A 35 2.47 -4.98 -3.55
CA LEU A 35 3.71 -5.61 -4.00
C LEU A 35 4.72 -5.70 -2.86
N ALA A 36 4.85 -4.63 -2.06
CA ALA A 36 5.73 -4.62 -0.90
C ALA A 36 5.27 -5.59 0.19
N LEU A 37 3.96 -5.64 0.50
CA LEU A 37 3.39 -6.62 1.43
C LEU A 37 3.70 -8.06 1.00
N ARG A 38 3.43 -8.41 -0.27
CA ARG A 38 3.68 -9.74 -0.84
C ARG A 38 5.17 -10.10 -0.75
N ALA A 39 6.05 -9.17 -1.13
CA ALA A 39 7.51 -9.38 -1.08
C ALA A 39 7.99 -9.69 0.35
N GLY A 40 7.49 -8.96 1.36
CA GLY A 40 7.83 -9.20 2.76
C GLY A 40 7.35 -10.56 3.26
N ASN A 41 6.13 -10.93 2.93
CA ASN A 41 5.59 -12.25 3.29
C ASN A 41 6.36 -13.40 2.63
N ILE A 42 6.64 -13.30 1.34
CA ILE A 42 7.43 -14.32 0.62
C ILE A 42 8.83 -14.45 1.23
N LEU A 43 9.50 -13.32 1.57
CA LEU A 43 10.83 -13.31 2.19
C LEU A 43 10.87 -14.11 3.50
N LEU A 44 9.76 -14.19 4.20
CA LEU A 44 9.60 -14.95 5.45
C LEU A 44 9.01 -16.35 5.25
N GLY A 45 8.74 -16.77 4.02
CA GLY A 45 8.10 -18.06 3.73
C GLY A 45 6.60 -18.08 4.06
N ASN A 46 5.98 -16.93 4.28
CA ASN A 46 4.54 -16.83 4.56
C ASN A 46 3.71 -16.93 3.26
N ALA A 47 2.41 -17.22 3.40
CA ALA A 47 1.46 -16.97 2.33
C ALA A 47 1.49 -15.45 1.97
N GLU A 48 1.45 -15.13 0.67
CA GLU A 48 1.61 -13.75 0.17
C GLU A 48 0.64 -12.73 0.76
N GLY A 49 -0.55 -13.19 1.11
CA GLY A 49 -1.63 -12.39 1.69
C GLY A 49 -1.67 -12.42 3.21
N SER A 50 -0.66 -12.97 3.89
CA SER A 50 -0.62 -12.93 5.36
C SER A 50 -0.69 -11.49 5.86
N PRO A 51 -1.44 -11.23 6.96
CA PRO A 51 -1.56 -9.89 7.51
C PRO A 51 -0.21 -9.36 8.02
N ALA A 52 0.02 -8.07 7.83
CA ALA A 52 1.19 -7.34 8.31
C ALA A 52 0.76 -6.02 8.98
N ILE A 53 1.66 -5.41 9.75
CA ILE A 53 1.46 -4.05 10.22
C ILE A 53 1.86 -3.10 9.10
N GLU A 54 0.89 -2.35 8.55
CA GLU A 54 1.16 -1.23 7.66
C GLU A 54 1.46 0.02 8.49
N VAL A 55 2.65 0.59 8.30
CA VAL A 55 3.13 1.74 9.06
C VAL A 55 3.30 2.94 8.12
N PRO A 56 2.39 3.92 8.14
CA PRO A 56 2.57 5.14 7.36
C PRO A 56 3.59 6.07 8.03
N LEU A 57 4.61 6.50 7.29
CA LEU A 57 5.62 7.50 7.66
C LEU A 57 6.51 7.17 8.88
N GLY A 58 6.25 6.13 9.65
CA GLY A 58 7.01 5.74 10.87
C GLY A 58 6.31 6.15 12.16
N GLY A 59 7.06 6.22 13.26
CA GLY A 59 6.53 6.55 14.58
C GLY A 59 5.85 5.37 15.26
N ILE A 60 6.50 4.19 15.28
CA ILE A 60 6.04 3.03 16.04
C ILE A 60 7.22 2.33 16.72
N THR A 61 7.02 1.88 17.95
CA THR A 61 7.96 1.08 18.74
C THR A 61 7.28 -0.20 19.18
N LEU A 62 7.91 -1.32 18.90
CA LEU A 62 7.37 -2.67 19.13
C LEU A 62 8.36 -3.52 19.91
N GLN A 63 7.87 -4.32 20.87
CA GLN A 63 8.69 -5.29 21.59
C GLN A 63 8.31 -6.71 21.20
N PHE A 64 9.33 -7.52 20.90
CA PHE A 64 9.17 -8.95 20.66
C PHE A 64 9.17 -9.71 21.98
N HIS A 65 8.15 -10.56 22.22
CA HIS A 65 8.05 -11.38 23.44
C HIS A 65 8.45 -12.85 23.21
N GLN A 66 8.88 -13.17 22.03
CA GLN A 66 9.44 -14.49 21.66
C GLN A 66 10.43 -14.31 20.50
N ASP A 67 11.31 -15.27 20.34
CA ASP A 67 12.21 -15.30 19.18
C ASP A 67 11.39 -15.49 17.91
N MET A 68 11.66 -14.69 16.88
CA MET A 68 10.99 -14.79 15.59
C MET A 68 11.77 -14.10 14.48
N ASN A 69 11.54 -14.53 13.24
CA ASN A 69 11.99 -13.77 12.09
C ASN A 69 10.98 -12.69 11.71
N PHE A 70 11.51 -11.55 11.26
CA PHE A 70 10.72 -10.44 10.74
C PHE A 70 11.44 -9.79 9.57
N CYS A 71 10.70 -9.03 8.79
CA CYS A 71 11.24 -8.11 7.79
C CYS A 71 10.36 -6.87 7.67
N ILE A 72 10.96 -5.79 7.16
CA ILE A 72 10.24 -4.58 6.77
C ILE A 72 10.41 -4.39 5.27
N THR A 73 9.31 -4.15 4.54
CA THR A 73 9.31 -3.85 3.10
C THR A 73 8.54 -2.56 2.83
N GLY A 74 8.58 -2.06 1.59
CA GLY A 74 7.94 -0.79 1.21
C GLY A 74 8.86 0.41 1.46
N ALA A 75 8.45 1.37 2.27
CA ALA A 75 9.22 2.56 2.56
C ALA A 75 10.52 2.26 3.32
N PHE A 76 11.53 3.12 3.14
CA PHE A 76 12.80 3.06 3.88
C PHE A 76 12.72 3.95 5.10
N TYR A 77 12.94 3.36 6.26
CA TYR A 77 12.86 4.04 7.55
C TYR A 77 14.24 4.25 8.18
N GLU A 78 14.33 5.25 9.04
CA GLU A 78 15.28 5.27 10.12
C GLU A 78 14.77 4.31 11.20
N MET A 79 15.43 3.18 11.39
CA MET A 79 14.96 2.12 12.28
C MET A 79 16.10 1.35 12.92
N THR A 80 15.83 0.85 14.13
CA THR A 80 16.80 0.08 14.94
C THR A 80 16.11 -1.10 15.62
N LEU A 81 16.88 -2.16 15.84
CA LEU A 81 16.57 -3.25 16.78
C LEU A 81 17.56 -3.18 17.94
N ASP A 82 17.11 -2.84 19.17
CA ASP A 82 17.96 -2.54 20.34
C ASP A 82 19.08 -1.58 19.99
N ASP A 83 18.74 -0.43 19.41
CA ASP A 83 19.65 0.64 18.97
C ASP A 83 20.65 0.28 17.86
N LYS A 84 20.64 -0.98 17.37
CA LYS A 84 21.42 -1.40 16.20
C LYS A 84 20.63 -1.12 14.92
N PRO A 85 21.21 -0.45 13.92
CA PRO A 85 20.51 -0.18 12.66
C PRO A 85 20.04 -1.47 11.97
N VAL A 86 18.81 -1.47 11.49
CA VAL A 86 18.24 -2.50 10.61
C VAL A 86 17.73 -1.86 9.33
N PHE A 87 17.64 -2.62 8.25
CA PHE A 87 17.34 -2.11 6.92
C PHE A 87 16.10 -2.79 6.33
N ALA A 88 15.35 -2.05 5.52
CA ALA A 88 14.24 -2.63 4.78
C ALA A 88 14.73 -3.69 3.76
N TYR A 89 13.85 -4.64 3.44
CA TYR A 89 14.08 -5.72 2.49
C TYR A 89 15.11 -6.76 2.93
N TRP A 90 15.36 -6.85 4.26
CA TRP A 90 16.16 -7.88 4.89
C TRP A 90 15.33 -8.69 5.88
N ARG A 91 15.59 -10.01 5.95
CA ARG A 91 15.06 -10.91 6.97
C ARG A 91 15.99 -10.88 8.17
N TYR A 92 15.46 -10.52 9.34
CA TYR A 92 16.17 -10.47 10.62
C TYR A 92 15.55 -11.48 11.58
N GLN A 93 16.37 -11.94 12.53
CA GLN A 93 15.88 -12.61 13.72
C GLN A 93 15.83 -11.62 14.88
N ALA A 94 14.66 -11.47 15.49
CA ALA A 94 14.51 -10.81 16.78
C ALA A 94 14.50 -11.88 17.89
N ARG A 95 15.09 -11.56 19.03
CA ARG A 95 15.01 -12.36 20.25
C ARG A 95 13.94 -11.80 21.19
N ALA A 96 13.45 -12.65 22.09
CA ALA A 96 12.53 -12.22 23.14
C ALA A 96 13.12 -11.07 23.95
N GLY A 97 12.31 -10.02 24.17
CA GLY A 97 12.68 -8.79 24.86
C GLY A 97 13.19 -7.67 23.96
N GLN A 98 13.68 -7.96 22.75
CA GLN A 98 14.20 -6.93 21.85
C GLN A 98 13.13 -5.94 21.37
N VAL A 99 13.56 -4.71 21.12
CA VAL A 99 12.71 -3.58 20.76
C VAL A 99 13.05 -3.06 19.37
N LEU A 100 12.07 -3.11 18.46
CA LEU A 100 12.14 -2.50 17.12
C LEU A 100 11.56 -1.10 17.17
N LYS A 101 12.35 -0.10 16.77
CA LYS A 101 11.91 1.29 16.59
C LYS A 101 11.91 1.65 15.11
N MET A 102 10.77 2.05 14.57
CA MET A 102 10.62 2.63 13.23
C MET A 102 10.34 4.12 13.38
N VAL A 103 11.40 4.95 13.37
CA VAL A 103 11.30 6.36 13.76
C VAL A 103 10.55 7.19 12.72
N ARG A 104 11.04 7.21 11.48
CA ARG A 104 10.45 7.96 10.37
C ARG A 104 10.84 7.37 9.01
N ALA A 105 9.96 7.48 8.04
CA ALA A 105 10.30 7.16 6.67
C ALA A 105 11.24 8.22 6.09
N LYS A 106 12.42 7.78 5.59
CA LYS A 106 13.35 8.63 4.83
C LYS A 106 12.93 8.72 3.38
N ILE A 107 12.46 7.61 2.81
CA ILE A 107 12.05 7.48 1.40
C ILE A 107 10.78 6.63 1.35
N GLY A 108 9.80 7.01 0.53
CA GLY A 108 8.50 6.34 0.49
C GLY A 108 7.57 6.80 1.61
N MET A 109 6.44 6.12 1.78
CA MET A 109 5.39 6.50 2.71
C MET A 109 4.86 5.34 3.55
N TYR A 110 4.63 4.16 2.97
CA TYR A 110 4.07 2.99 3.64
C TYR A 110 5.07 1.86 3.74
N GLY A 111 5.32 1.38 4.95
CA GLY A 111 6.09 0.17 5.21
C GLY A 111 5.24 -0.94 5.80
N TYR A 112 5.68 -2.16 5.60
CA TYR A 112 5.02 -3.37 6.06
C TYR A 112 5.95 -4.15 6.96
N LEU A 113 5.62 -4.23 8.25
CA LEU A 113 6.27 -5.16 9.15
C LEU A 113 5.57 -6.51 9.03
N CYS A 114 6.25 -7.45 8.39
CA CYS A 114 5.86 -8.84 8.31
C CYS A 114 6.62 -9.66 9.37
N VAL A 115 5.97 -10.68 9.93
CA VAL A 115 6.58 -11.64 10.86
C VAL A 115 6.41 -13.05 10.32
N GLN A 116 7.34 -13.93 10.61
CA GLN A 116 7.27 -15.34 10.19
C GLN A 116 6.02 -16.01 10.77
N GLY A 117 5.32 -16.81 9.96
CA GLY A 117 4.04 -17.42 10.29
C GLY A 117 2.86 -16.43 10.27
N GLY A 118 3.10 -15.12 10.26
CA GLY A 118 2.08 -14.08 10.25
C GLY A 118 1.48 -13.80 11.64
N PHE A 119 0.51 -12.90 11.66
CA PHE A 119 -0.27 -12.55 12.85
C PHE A 119 -1.53 -13.41 12.95
N ILE A 120 -1.86 -13.85 14.18
CA ILE A 120 -3.10 -14.58 14.48
C ILE A 120 -4.20 -13.53 14.75
N LEU A 121 -5.07 -13.34 13.78
CA LEU A 121 -6.13 -12.34 13.82
C LEU A 121 -7.45 -12.92 13.30
N PRO A 122 -8.59 -12.47 13.82
CA PRO A 122 -9.87 -12.84 13.26
C PRO A 122 -10.00 -12.31 11.83
N GLN A 123 -10.57 -13.12 10.96
CA GLN A 123 -10.95 -12.69 9.63
C GLN A 123 -12.40 -12.22 9.62
N GLU A 124 -12.61 -11.01 9.15
CA GLU A 124 -13.93 -10.46 8.90
C GLU A 124 -14.15 -10.28 7.40
N LEU A 125 -15.16 -10.95 6.86
CA LEU A 125 -15.43 -10.97 5.44
C LEU A 125 -14.23 -11.46 4.61
N ASN A 126 -13.57 -12.53 5.07
CA ASN A 126 -12.40 -13.19 4.47
C ASN A 126 -11.14 -12.29 4.39
N SER A 127 -10.97 -11.34 5.29
CA SER A 127 -9.78 -10.50 5.36
C SER A 127 -9.52 -10.04 6.79
N CYS A 128 -8.24 -9.89 7.14
CA CYS A 128 -7.80 -9.25 8.38
C CYS A 128 -7.59 -7.75 8.23
N SER A 129 -7.75 -7.17 7.03
CA SER A 129 -7.52 -5.74 6.81
C SER A 129 -8.41 -4.87 7.65
N THR A 130 -7.81 -3.88 8.32
CA THR A 130 -8.54 -2.84 9.03
C THR A 130 -9.27 -1.93 8.03
N ASP A 131 -10.56 -1.77 8.22
CA ASP A 131 -11.38 -0.71 7.62
C ASP A 131 -11.77 0.26 8.73
N LEU A 132 -11.08 1.39 8.80
CA LEU A 132 -11.29 2.40 9.84
C LEU A 132 -12.67 3.07 9.76
N ARG A 133 -13.31 3.04 8.59
CA ARG A 133 -14.60 3.66 8.37
C ARG A 133 -15.75 2.74 8.75
N ALA A 134 -15.65 1.48 8.36
CA ALA A 134 -16.64 0.46 8.74
C ALA A 134 -16.39 -0.09 10.16
N GLN A 135 -15.22 0.20 10.76
CA GLN A 135 -14.77 -0.30 12.05
C GLN A 135 -14.76 -1.83 12.11
N ILE A 136 -14.17 -2.46 11.08
CA ILE A 136 -14.02 -3.91 10.97
C ILE A 136 -12.58 -4.30 10.65
N GLY A 137 -12.22 -5.53 10.97
CA GLY A 137 -10.91 -6.14 10.73
C GLY A 137 -9.82 -5.60 11.64
N GLY A 138 -8.60 -6.11 11.48
CA GLY A 138 -7.45 -5.76 12.30
C GLY A 138 -7.67 -6.02 13.78
N ILE A 139 -7.39 -5.02 14.60
CA ILE A 139 -7.75 -4.98 16.02
C ILE A 139 -8.96 -4.04 16.15
N GLU A 140 -10.15 -4.60 16.28
CA GLU A 140 -11.40 -3.85 16.53
C GLU A 140 -11.68 -2.74 15.49
N GLY A 141 -11.24 -2.90 14.25
CA GLY A 141 -11.46 -1.91 13.17
C GLY A 141 -10.79 -0.55 13.41
N ARG A 142 -9.74 -0.46 14.23
CA ARG A 142 -9.04 0.76 14.60
C ARG A 142 -7.55 0.73 14.27
N CYS A 143 -6.90 1.88 14.36
CA CYS A 143 -5.44 1.96 14.37
C CYS A 143 -4.87 1.26 15.62
N LEU A 144 -3.63 0.79 15.52
CA LEU A 144 -2.89 0.27 16.64
C LEU A 144 -2.74 1.34 17.74
N GLN A 145 -2.75 0.91 18.98
CA GLN A 145 -2.59 1.75 20.16
C GLN A 145 -1.50 1.18 21.08
N VAL A 146 -0.96 2.04 21.95
CA VAL A 146 -0.05 1.62 23.01
C VAL A 146 -0.75 0.58 23.89
N GLY A 147 -0.07 -0.52 24.17
CA GLY A 147 -0.60 -1.63 24.95
C GLY A 147 -1.21 -2.77 24.10
N ASP A 148 -1.42 -2.59 22.80
CA ASP A 148 -1.89 -3.67 21.94
C ASP A 148 -0.91 -4.84 21.92
N GLN A 149 -1.44 -6.06 22.00
CA GLN A 149 -0.69 -7.32 21.97
C GLN A 149 -1.10 -8.13 20.74
N LEU A 150 -0.17 -8.29 19.82
CA LEU A 150 -0.37 -9.01 18.58
C LEU A 150 0.16 -10.43 18.70
N GLN A 151 -0.74 -11.40 18.70
CA GLN A 151 -0.38 -12.82 18.68
C GLN A 151 0.21 -13.20 17.33
N THR A 152 1.25 -14.03 17.34
CA THR A 152 1.94 -14.52 16.14
C THR A 152 2.01 -16.04 16.18
N VAL A 153 2.08 -16.66 15.01
CA VAL A 153 2.35 -18.11 14.92
C VAL A 153 3.74 -18.36 15.46
N ASN A 154 3.91 -19.49 16.16
CA ASN A 154 5.21 -19.93 16.68
C ASN A 154 5.83 -20.92 15.68
N ASP A 155 6.52 -20.38 14.69
CA ASP A 155 7.20 -21.17 13.66
C ASP A 155 8.68 -21.35 13.99
N PRO A 156 9.32 -22.43 13.53
CA PRO A 156 10.76 -22.63 13.65
C PRO A 156 11.55 -21.46 13.03
N ILE A 157 12.57 -20.99 13.73
CA ILE A 157 13.40 -19.86 13.27
C ILE A 157 14.13 -20.22 11.97
N LEU A 158 13.98 -19.38 10.97
CA LEU A 158 14.74 -19.44 9.73
C LEU A 158 16.18 -18.95 9.99
N ARG A 159 17.17 -19.79 9.73
CA ARG A 159 18.56 -19.53 10.14
C ARG A 159 19.34 -18.59 9.22
N SER A 160 18.91 -18.42 7.97
CA SER A 160 19.64 -17.61 7.00
C SER A 160 19.19 -16.15 7.03
N GLU A 161 20.14 -15.23 7.14
CA GLU A 161 19.91 -13.82 6.83
C GLU A 161 19.87 -13.66 5.31
N ILE A 162 18.75 -13.15 4.79
CA ILE A 162 18.54 -12.95 3.36
C ILE A 162 18.09 -11.52 3.13
N GLY A 163 18.75 -10.85 2.17
CA GLY A 163 18.29 -9.58 1.62
C GLY A 163 17.76 -9.75 0.20
N ILE A 164 16.79 -8.96 -0.17
CA ILE A 164 16.23 -8.89 -1.52
C ILE A 164 16.38 -7.49 -2.09
N ALA A 165 16.42 -7.38 -3.43
CA ALA A 165 16.45 -6.09 -4.08
C ALA A 165 15.20 -5.28 -3.74
N PRO A 166 15.33 -4.02 -3.31
CA PRO A 166 14.16 -3.19 -2.99
C PRO A 166 13.37 -2.84 -4.25
N ILE A 167 12.04 -2.65 -4.07
CA ILE A 167 11.16 -2.17 -5.14
C ILE A 167 11.52 -0.73 -5.47
N PRO A 168 11.85 -0.41 -6.75
CA PRO A 168 12.20 0.95 -7.13
C PRO A 168 11.05 1.92 -6.97
N LEU A 169 11.29 3.07 -6.36
CA LEU A 169 10.33 4.16 -6.34
C LEU A 169 10.32 4.89 -7.68
N LYS A 170 9.13 5.33 -8.10
CA LYS A 170 8.91 5.95 -9.40
C LYS A 170 8.34 7.36 -9.23
N HIS A 171 8.76 8.28 -10.10
CA HIS A 171 8.14 9.60 -10.26
C HIS A 171 7.18 9.66 -11.46
N THR A 172 7.22 8.65 -12.32
CA THR A 172 6.28 8.47 -13.43
C THR A 172 5.37 7.30 -13.13
N ILE A 173 4.07 7.55 -13.17
CA ILE A 173 3.00 6.58 -12.89
C ILE A 173 2.24 6.30 -14.20
N HIS A 174 2.15 5.05 -14.57
CA HIS A 174 1.47 4.64 -15.78
C HIS A 174 -0.05 4.52 -15.55
N ALA A 175 -0.81 4.99 -16.55
CA ALA A 175 -2.26 4.92 -16.49
C ALA A 175 -2.86 4.67 -17.90
N LEU A 176 -4.09 4.18 -17.90
CA LEU A 176 -4.91 3.98 -19.10
C LEU A 176 -5.96 5.11 -19.15
N PRO A 177 -6.25 5.70 -20.32
CA PRO A 177 -7.42 6.56 -20.48
C PRO A 177 -8.70 5.82 -20.05
N SER A 178 -9.60 6.51 -19.33
CA SER A 178 -10.87 5.90 -18.90
C SER A 178 -11.97 6.08 -19.94
N SER A 179 -13.15 5.52 -19.66
CA SER A 179 -14.35 5.64 -20.50
C SER A 179 -14.77 7.09 -20.76
N GLU A 180 -14.62 7.97 -19.77
CA GLU A 180 -14.99 9.39 -19.88
C GLU A 180 -13.84 10.30 -20.39
N TYR A 181 -12.66 9.74 -20.72
CA TYR A 181 -11.50 10.51 -21.19
C TYR A 181 -11.83 11.47 -22.34
N GLN A 182 -12.64 11.02 -23.31
CA GLN A 182 -13.04 11.83 -24.46
C GLN A 182 -14.02 12.96 -24.15
N ALA A 183 -14.65 12.93 -22.98
CA ALA A 183 -15.52 14.02 -22.51
C ALA A 183 -14.72 15.26 -22.05
N PHE A 184 -13.43 15.09 -21.72
CA PHE A 184 -12.56 16.21 -21.35
C PHE A 184 -12.11 17.02 -22.57
N LYS A 185 -11.90 18.35 -22.38
CA LYS A 185 -11.31 19.23 -23.41
C LYS A 185 -9.94 18.69 -23.83
N ARG A 186 -9.58 18.84 -25.10
CA ARG A 186 -8.26 18.41 -25.62
C ARG A 186 -7.08 18.98 -24.80
N LYS A 187 -7.19 20.25 -24.36
CA LYS A 187 -6.21 20.91 -23.50
C LYS A 187 -6.06 20.18 -22.15
N SER A 188 -7.18 19.75 -21.55
CA SER A 188 -7.18 18.98 -20.31
C SER A 188 -6.57 17.57 -20.49
N GLN A 189 -6.89 16.91 -21.60
CA GLN A 189 -6.26 15.63 -21.97
C GLN A 189 -4.74 15.78 -22.12
N TYR A 190 -4.28 16.84 -22.79
CA TYR A 190 -2.85 17.16 -22.90
C TYR A 190 -2.22 17.42 -21.55
N TYR A 191 -2.83 18.25 -20.69
CA TYR A 191 -2.32 18.58 -19.37
C TYR A 191 -2.21 17.35 -18.47
N TRP A 192 -3.18 16.42 -18.53
CA TRP A 192 -3.15 15.20 -17.75
C TRP A 192 -1.84 14.42 -17.94
N TRP A 193 -1.39 14.27 -19.17
CA TRP A 193 -0.20 13.49 -19.51
C TRP A 193 1.12 14.26 -19.47
N ARG A 194 1.08 15.59 -19.60
CA ARG A 194 2.30 16.39 -19.77
C ARG A 194 2.65 17.27 -18.58
N SER A 195 1.72 17.50 -17.68
CA SER A 195 1.98 18.33 -16.48
C SER A 195 2.50 17.49 -15.33
N LYS A 196 3.17 18.18 -14.40
CA LYS A 196 3.48 17.64 -13.07
C LYS A 196 2.29 17.84 -12.16
N TRP A 197 2.04 16.87 -11.30
CA TRP A 197 0.94 16.83 -10.35
C TRP A 197 1.48 16.72 -8.94
N THR A 198 1.12 17.66 -8.05
CA THR A 198 1.60 17.70 -6.66
C THR A 198 0.62 17.02 -5.74
N LEU A 199 1.07 16.00 -5.00
CA LEU A 199 0.26 15.30 -4.00
C LEU A 199 0.00 16.20 -2.78
N GLN A 200 -1.27 16.42 -2.45
CA GLN A 200 -1.68 17.31 -1.38
C GLN A 200 -1.65 16.61 0.00
N SER A 201 -1.43 17.40 1.05
CA SER A 201 -1.42 16.92 2.45
C SER A 201 -2.76 16.38 2.93
N SER A 202 -3.86 16.75 2.28
CA SER A 202 -5.21 16.24 2.54
C SER A 202 -5.49 14.86 1.95
N SER A 203 -4.45 14.18 1.45
CA SER A 203 -4.53 12.83 0.89
C SER A 203 -4.48 11.77 2.00
N ASP A 204 -5.23 10.70 1.81
CA ASP A 204 -5.31 9.57 2.73
C ASP A 204 -5.51 8.24 1.98
N ARG A 205 -5.81 7.16 2.72
CA ARG A 205 -6.08 5.83 2.16
C ARG A 205 -7.36 5.76 1.32
N MET A 206 -8.27 6.74 1.42
CA MET A 206 -9.46 6.81 0.55
C MET A 206 -9.15 7.41 -0.82
N GLY A 207 -8.26 8.43 -0.86
CA GLY A 207 -7.95 9.10 -2.11
C GLY A 207 -6.78 10.07 -2.04
N TYR A 208 -5.96 9.99 -3.06
CA TYR A 208 -4.84 10.90 -3.28
C TYR A 208 -5.28 12.11 -4.08
N ARG A 209 -5.25 13.28 -3.48
CA ARG A 209 -5.64 14.55 -4.07
C ARG A 209 -4.44 15.22 -4.70
N PHE A 210 -4.53 15.51 -5.98
CA PHE A 210 -3.44 16.15 -6.70
C PHE A 210 -3.82 17.58 -7.09
N GLN A 211 -2.83 18.45 -7.07
CA GLN A 211 -2.93 19.81 -7.56
C GLN A 211 -2.07 20.00 -8.80
N GLY A 212 -2.63 20.68 -9.81
CA GLY A 212 -1.96 20.97 -11.07
C GLY A 212 -2.83 21.82 -11.98
N GLN A 213 -2.69 21.62 -13.29
CA GLN A 213 -3.50 22.32 -14.29
C GLN A 213 -4.97 21.90 -14.17
N LYS A 214 -5.88 22.86 -14.28
CA LYS A 214 -7.31 22.58 -14.22
C LYS A 214 -7.77 21.70 -15.38
N LEU A 215 -8.42 20.59 -15.04
CA LEU A 215 -9.01 19.65 -16.01
C LEU A 215 -10.50 19.98 -16.19
N GLU A 216 -10.90 20.25 -17.41
CA GLU A 216 -12.25 20.71 -17.73
C GLU A 216 -12.93 19.78 -18.74
N LEU A 217 -14.21 19.57 -18.55
CA LEU A 217 -15.07 18.88 -19.52
C LEU A 217 -15.41 19.79 -20.70
N LYS A 218 -15.71 19.18 -21.85
CA LYS A 218 -16.20 19.89 -23.06
C LYS A 218 -17.54 20.53 -22.80
N GLN A 219 -18.41 19.83 -22.06
CA GLN A 219 -19.72 20.29 -21.61
C GLN A 219 -20.06 19.62 -20.27
N PRO A 220 -20.98 20.15 -19.47
CA PRO A 220 -21.41 19.48 -18.25
C PRO A 220 -21.82 18.03 -18.53
N LEU A 221 -21.40 17.14 -17.65
CA LEU A 221 -21.69 15.71 -17.74
C LEU A 221 -22.35 15.28 -16.44
N GLU A 222 -23.66 15.04 -16.49
CA GLU A 222 -24.37 14.42 -15.39
C GLU A 222 -24.17 12.89 -15.46
N MET A 223 -23.71 12.34 -14.35
CA MET A 223 -23.41 10.92 -14.25
C MET A 223 -24.11 10.32 -13.03
N LEU A 224 -24.79 9.24 -13.24
CA LEU A 224 -25.23 8.39 -12.13
C LEU A 224 -23.99 7.77 -11.46
N SER A 225 -24.08 7.56 -10.15
CA SER A 225 -23.04 6.84 -9.43
C SER A 225 -22.87 5.44 -10.02
N HIS A 226 -21.66 5.11 -10.41
CA HIS A 226 -21.31 3.82 -10.99
C HIS A 226 -20.06 3.23 -10.30
N ALA A 227 -19.76 1.96 -10.56
CA ALA A 227 -18.64 1.28 -9.94
C ALA A 227 -17.30 1.99 -10.25
N ILE A 228 -16.52 2.20 -9.21
CA ILE A 228 -15.16 2.76 -9.27
C ILE A 228 -14.20 1.80 -8.58
N GLN A 229 -12.92 1.94 -8.80
CA GLN A 229 -11.91 1.01 -8.27
C GLN A 229 -10.66 1.74 -7.79
N PHE A 230 -9.82 1.06 -7.03
CA PHE A 230 -8.48 1.51 -6.68
C PHE A 230 -7.71 1.88 -7.95
N GLY A 231 -7.13 3.09 -7.98
CA GLY A 231 -6.45 3.64 -9.16
C GLY A 231 -7.33 4.45 -10.12
N SER A 232 -8.67 4.48 -9.94
CA SER A 232 -9.54 5.36 -10.74
C SER A 232 -9.24 6.83 -10.45
N VAL A 233 -9.04 7.62 -11.51
CA VAL A 233 -8.72 9.05 -11.44
C VAL A 233 -9.98 9.86 -11.72
N GLN A 234 -10.65 10.30 -10.68
CA GLN A 234 -11.85 11.14 -10.75
C GLN A 234 -11.48 12.63 -10.83
N VAL A 235 -12.26 13.39 -11.57
CA VAL A 235 -12.13 14.85 -11.68
C VAL A 235 -13.42 15.52 -11.23
N PRO A 236 -13.48 16.01 -9.98
CA PRO A 236 -14.60 16.80 -9.46
C PRO A 236 -14.73 18.14 -10.18
N PRO A 237 -15.80 18.93 -9.92
CA PRO A 237 -16.02 20.25 -10.53
C PRO A 237 -14.87 21.24 -10.32
N SER A 238 -14.04 21.07 -9.27
CA SER A 238 -12.82 21.87 -9.05
C SER A 238 -11.80 21.74 -10.18
N GLY A 239 -11.86 20.64 -10.95
CA GLY A 239 -10.90 20.31 -12.00
C GLY A 239 -9.58 19.75 -11.48
N GLN A 240 -9.47 19.44 -10.18
CA GLN A 240 -8.28 18.82 -9.60
C GLN A 240 -8.50 17.31 -9.44
N PRO A 241 -7.57 16.46 -9.94
CA PRO A 241 -7.79 15.03 -9.94
C PRO A 241 -7.65 14.42 -8.53
N ILE A 242 -8.50 13.42 -8.26
CA ILE A 242 -8.46 12.57 -7.07
C ILE A 242 -8.28 11.13 -7.54
N ILE A 243 -7.20 10.48 -7.12
CA ILE A 243 -6.99 9.06 -7.40
C ILE A 243 -7.51 8.26 -6.22
N LEU A 244 -8.43 7.36 -6.50
CA LEU A 244 -9.03 6.51 -5.49
C LEU A 244 -8.02 5.47 -5.01
N MET A 245 -7.87 5.34 -3.69
CA MET A 245 -6.89 4.48 -3.05
C MET A 245 -7.56 3.24 -2.41
N ALA A 246 -6.85 2.51 -1.57
CA ALA A 246 -7.27 1.19 -1.06
C ALA A 246 -8.64 1.21 -0.32
N ASP A 247 -8.91 2.26 0.48
CA ASP A 247 -10.15 2.39 1.27
C ASP A 247 -11.25 3.17 0.55
N ALA A 248 -11.08 3.43 -0.76
CA ALA A 248 -12.08 4.18 -1.52
C ALA A 248 -13.45 3.50 -1.52
N GLN A 249 -14.48 4.32 -1.56
CA GLN A 249 -15.87 3.87 -1.71
C GLN A 249 -16.06 3.02 -2.98
N THR A 250 -17.15 2.29 -3.05
CA THR A 250 -17.43 1.33 -4.13
C THR A 250 -18.04 1.98 -5.37
N THR A 251 -18.70 3.13 -5.21
CA THR A 251 -19.35 3.87 -6.29
C THR A 251 -19.02 5.36 -6.24
N GLY A 252 -19.11 6.03 -7.38
CA GLY A 252 -18.90 7.47 -7.49
C GLY A 252 -19.48 8.04 -8.79
N GLY A 253 -19.85 9.32 -8.77
CA GLY A 253 -20.48 10.02 -9.88
C GLY A 253 -19.61 11.07 -10.57
N TYR A 254 -18.32 11.15 -10.24
CA TYR A 254 -17.43 12.07 -10.96
C TYR A 254 -16.83 11.42 -12.21
N PRO A 255 -16.67 12.16 -13.32
CA PRO A 255 -16.03 11.66 -14.53
C PRO A 255 -14.59 11.26 -14.25
N LYS A 256 -14.17 10.14 -14.85
CA LYS A 256 -12.81 9.62 -14.73
C LYS A 256 -12.01 10.00 -15.97
N ILE A 257 -10.83 10.58 -15.78
CA ILE A 257 -9.93 10.88 -16.88
C ILE A 257 -9.02 9.70 -17.24
N ALA A 258 -8.63 8.92 -16.23
CA ALA A 258 -7.72 7.79 -16.39
C ALA A 258 -7.96 6.71 -15.30
N ASN A 259 -7.27 5.59 -15.44
CA ASN A 259 -7.11 4.59 -14.39
C ASN A 259 -5.62 4.22 -14.29
N VAL A 260 -5.03 4.36 -13.12
CA VAL A 260 -3.67 3.91 -12.84
C VAL A 260 -3.62 2.40 -13.00
N ILE A 261 -2.58 1.88 -13.65
CA ILE A 261 -2.42 0.44 -13.83
C ILE A 261 -2.05 -0.25 -12.51
N ASP A 262 -2.51 -1.49 -12.33
CA ASP A 262 -2.27 -2.29 -11.12
C ASP A 262 -0.78 -2.36 -10.75
N ALA A 263 0.09 -2.50 -11.74
CA ALA A 263 1.55 -2.58 -11.53
C ALA A 263 2.18 -1.34 -10.87
N ASP A 264 1.53 -0.19 -10.92
CA ASP A 264 2.06 1.07 -10.39
C ASP A 264 1.29 1.60 -9.16
N LEU A 265 0.25 0.89 -8.70
CA LEU A 265 -0.50 1.30 -7.50
C LEU A 265 0.38 1.39 -6.26
N GLY A 266 1.29 0.42 -6.08
CA GLY A 266 2.26 0.46 -4.99
C GLY A 266 3.23 1.64 -5.12
N ALA A 267 3.76 1.91 -6.31
CA ALA A 267 4.62 3.06 -6.55
C ALA A 267 3.89 4.39 -6.28
N LEU A 268 2.61 4.49 -6.69
CA LEU A 268 1.76 5.63 -6.38
C LEU A 268 1.57 5.80 -4.87
N ALA A 269 1.31 4.70 -4.15
CA ALA A 269 1.15 4.73 -2.69
C ALA A 269 2.39 5.27 -1.97
N GLN A 270 3.58 5.03 -2.51
CA GLN A 270 4.84 5.49 -1.94
C GLN A 270 5.19 6.96 -2.23
N VAL A 271 4.36 7.68 -3.02
CA VAL A 271 4.57 9.10 -3.29
C VAL A 271 4.35 9.91 -2.02
N ARG A 272 5.34 10.72 -1.63
CA ARG A 272 5.25 11.54 -0.42
C ARG A 272 4.37 12.77 -0.61
N LEU A 273 3.67 13.16 0.45
CA LEU A 273 2.90 14.40 0.49
C LEU A 273 3.79 15.61 0.12
N GLY A 274 3.29 16.48 -0.74
CA GLY A 274 4.03 17.63 -1.29
C GLY A 274 4.96 17.29 -2.47
N SER A 275 5.19 16.02 -2.78
CA SER A 275 5.99 15.62 -3.94
C SER A 275 5.20 15.72 -5.24
N THR A 276 5.94 15.85 -6.35
CA THR A 276 5.36 15.90 -7.70
C THR A 276 5.61 14.61 -8.45
N ILE A 277 4.61 14.18 -9.21
CA ILE A 277 4.70 13.06 -10.15
C ILE A 277 4.19 13.47 -11.53
N GLN A 278 4.42 12.62 -12.52
CA GLN A 278 3.85 12.72 -13.85
C GLN A 278 3.16 11.41 -14.22
N PHE A 279 2.07 11.50 -15.01
CA PHE A 279 1.40 10.32 -15.54
C PHE A 279 1.82 10.07 -16.98
N GLU A 280 1.94 8.80 -17.34
CA GLU A 280 2.26 8.36 -18.68
C GLU A 280 1.19 7.38 -19.19
N ALA A 281 0.73 7.63 -20.42
CA ALA A 281 -0.24 6.75 -21.06
C ALA A 281 0.44 5.46 -21.53
N VAL A 282 -0.18 4.32 -21.24
CA VAL A 282 0.26 3.01 -21.73
C VAL A 282 -0.86 2.26 -22.42
N SER A 283 -0.52 1.27 -23.25
CA SER A 283 -1.49 0.32 -23.77
C SER A 283 -1.81 -0.79 -22.75
N LEU A 284 -2.92 -1.51 -22.98
CA LEU A 284 -3.25 -2.70 -22.16
C LEU A 284 -2.13 -3.75 -22.20
N GLU A 285 -1.49 -3.91 -23.33
CA GLU A 285 -0.36 -4.81 -23.50
C GLU A 285 0.85 -4.41 -22.65
N GLN A 286 1.17 -3.11 -22.66
CA GLN A 286 2.24 -2.56 -21.83
C GLN A 286 1.91 -2.69 -20.34
N ALA A 287 0.66 -2.43 -19.93
CA ALA A 287 0.19 -2.64 -18.56
C ALA A 287 0.34 -4.10 -18.12
N ALA A 288 -0.03 -5.07 -18.97
CA ALA A 288 0.13 -6.49 -18.72
C ALA A 288 1.62 -6.88 -18.58
N LYS A 289 2.50 -6.34 -19.43
CA LYS A 289 3.96 -6.56 -19.34
C LYS A 289 4.53 -6.03 -18.02
N LEU A 290 4.08 -4.84 -17.57
CA LEU A 290 4.52 -4.26 -16.30
C LEU A 290 4.04 -5.10 -15.11
N ARG A 291 2.79 -5.58 -15.12
CA ARG A 291 2.28 -6.51 -14.10
C ARG A 291 3.10 -7.79 -14.04
N ARG A 292 3.43 -8.37 -15.22
CA ARG A 292 4.28 -9.57 -15.28
C ARG A 292 5.68 -9.34 -14.69
N LYS A 293 6.27 -8.15 -14.84
CA LYS A 293 7.56 -7.83 -14.20
C LYS A 293 7.47 -7.89 -12.67
N ASN A 294 6.37 -7.41 -12.09
CA ASN A 294 6.15 -7.51 -10.64
C ASN A 294 6.02 -8.98 -10.20
N GLU A 295 5.32 -9.83 -10.96
CA GLU A 295 5.23 -11.27 -10.64
C GLU A 295 6.60 -11.97 -10.78
N ILE A 296 7.38 -11.65 -11.82
CA ILE A 296 8.75 -12.19 -11.97
C ILE A 296 9.62 -11.79 -10.77
N TYR A 297 9.51 -10.56 -10.28
CA TYR A 297 10.23 -10.13 -9.07
C TYR A 297 9.85 -10.98 -7.85
N LEU A 298 8.57 -11.24 -7.64
CA LEU A 298 8.11 -12.10 -6.55
C LEU A 298 8.57 -13.56 -6.71
N ASP A 299 8.56 -14.08 -7.94
CA ASP A 299 9.07 -15.44 -8.24
C ASP A 299 10.58 -15.56 -7.96
N GLN A 300 11.35 -14.50 -8.21
CA GLN A 300 12.77 -14.47 -7.86
C GLN A 300 12.97 -14.54 -6.34
N ILE A 301 12.15 -13.82 -5.56
CA ILE A 301 12.22 -13.91 -4.09
C ILE A 301 11.91 -15.33 -3.63
N ARG A 302 10.86 -15.98 -4.15
CA ARG A 302 10.51 -17.39 -3.80
C ARG A 302 11.69 -18.31 -4.03
N ARG A 303 12.32 -18.26 -5.20
CA ARG A 303 13.50 -19.10 -5.52
C ARG A 303 14.64 -18.89 -4.53
N ILE A 304 14.97 -17.62 -4.20
CA ILE A 304 16.02 -17.29 -3.23
C ILE A 304 15.69 -17.88 -1.85
N VAL A 305 14.43 -17.77 -1.42
CA VAL A 305 13.97 -18.29 -0.12
C VAL A 305 13.99 -19.81 -0.10
N ASP A 306 13.53 -20.48 -1.16
CA ASP A 306 13.50 -21.95 -1.29
C ASP A 306 14.92 -22.54 -1.31
N GLU A 307 15.90 -21.86 -1.94
CA GLU A 307 17.30 -22.29 -1.98
C GLU A 307 18.05 -22.12 -0.65
N LYS A 308 17.55 -21.22 0.24
CA LYS A 308 18.24 -20.84 1.48
C LYS A 308 17.61 -21.39 2.75
N ASN A 309 16.41 -21.90 2.69
CA ASN A 309 15.72 -22.58 3.80
C ASN A 309 15.88 -24.10 3.70
#